data_032e6e12852f8c935b9fb16e55d4d029
#
_entry.id   032e6e12852f8c935b9fb16e55d4d029
#
_cell.length_a   1.000
_cell.length_b   1.000
_cell.length_c   1.000
_cell.angle_alpha   90.00
_cell.angle_beta   90.00
_cell.angle_gamma   90.00
#
_symmetry.space_group_name_H-M   'P 1'
#
loop_
_entity.id
_entity.type
_entity.pdbx_description
1 polymer ?
#
loop_
_entity_poly.entity_id
_entity_poly.type
_entity_poly.pdbx_seq_one_letter_code
_entity_poly.pdbx_strand_id
1 'polypeptide(L)'
;MFSLSKRFLRGLCALCGFFCFVIAVAALTPDVLRSSGAVPAYVAGQFREPAGFQQSASGQYFVFDRRGHTVYGLDNQQSSAWPIVTIGGESGKIIDPTAFAVEPNGTFVVADAPNNKERIQIFTPAGFRIGGFTLPGRLKARVVIENAVLNGIGSLQYTGTSILMSQPETGALISEYELNGGVHRTIGRLRQTGHEDDPEVHLALNSGIPLVDPAGGFFFVFQTGEPVFQKYDASGRLVFERRIQGREIDALVAGLPSSWPKRRTSEGELPLVTPTIRTAAVDPDGRLWIAFTVPFTYVFDREGDKVRTVQFRGAGIMTPSSLFFGRNGKLLVTPGLFEFPAR
;
A
#
# COMPACT_ATOMS: atom_id res chain seq x y z
N MET A 1 -32.04 71.43 -25.98
CA MET A 1 -32.12 70.98 -27.38
C MET A 1 -31.14 69.84 -27.53
N PHE A 2 -31.58 68.68 -28.02
CA PHE A 2 -30.89 67.35 -28.21
C PHE A 2 -30.75 66.45 -27.00
N SER A 3 -31.80 65.70 -26.81
CA SER A 3 -31.83 64.39 -26.19
C SER A 3 -31.26 63.36 -27.19
N LEU A 4 -30.16 62.66 -26.80
CA LEU A 4 -29.69 61.44 -27.44
C LEU A 4 -29.19 60.55 -26.34
N SER A 5 -29.94 59.66 -26.09
CA SER A 5 -30.12 58.24 -26.32
C SER A 5 -29.59 57.37 -25.21
N LYS A 6 -30.48 57.16 -24.20
CA LYS A 6 -30.34 56.10 -23.15
C LYS A 6 -30.48 54.66 -23.71
N ARG A 7 -30.41 54.46 -25.03
CA ARG A 7 -30.62 53.16 -25.68
C ARG A 7 -29.31 52.41 -26.02
N PHE A 8 -28.15 53.09 -25.95
CA PHE A 8 -26.89 52.45 -26.31
C PHE A 8 -26.16 51.75 -25.13
N LEU A 9 -26.58 52.04 -23.90
CA LEU A 9 -25.94 51.44 -22.72
C LEU A 9 -26.55 50.09 -22.29
N ARG A 10 -27.69 49.70 -22.88
CA ARG A 10 -28.33 48.39 -22.57
C ARG A 10 -27.87 47.23 -23.46
N GLY A 11 -27.18 47.54 -24.57
CA GLY A 11 -26.66 46.53 -25.48
C GLY A 11 -25.29 45.93 -25.07
N LEU A 12 -24.51 46.65 -24.24
CA LEU A 12 -23.16 46.21 -23.86
C LEU A 12 -23.16 45.29 -22.64
N CYS A 13 -24.21 45.31 -21.81
CA CYS A 13 -24.31 44.40 -20.65
C CYS A 13 -24.81 42.97 -20.98
N ALA A 14 -25.39 42.78 -22.18
CA ALA A 14 -25.90 41.49 -22.59
C ALA A 14 -24.82 40.58 -23.25
N LEU A 15 -23.67 41.13 -23.65
CA LEU A 15 -22.55 40.33 -24.20
C LEU A 15 -21.49 39.89 -23.17
N CYS A 16 -21.50 40.48 -21.97
CA CYS A 16 -20.58 40.07 -20.90
C CYS A 16 -21.08 38.88 -20.04
N GLY A 17 -22.30 38.43 -20.25
CA GLY A 17 -22.95 37.40 -19.42
C GLY A 17 -22.80 35.97 -19.94
N PHE A 18 -22.09 35.70 -21.02
CA PHE A 18 -22.02 34.36 -21.64
C PHE A 18 -20.63 33.82 -21.84
N PHE A 19 -19.64 34.29 -21.09
CA PHE A 19 -18.45 33.51 -20.85
C PHE A 19 -18.67 32.66 -19.59
N CYS A 20 -19.64 31.74 -19.64
CA CYS A 20 -19.58 30.55 -18.83
C CYS A 20 -18.30 29.84 -19.26
N PHE A 21 -17.28 29.93 -18.43
CA PHE A 21 -16.14 28.99 -18.44
C PHE A 21 -16.74 27.60 -18.30
N VAL A 22 -17.04 26.96 -19.39
CA VAL A 22 -17.11 25.51 -19.45
C VAL A 22 -15.64 25.05 -19.23
N ILE A 23 -15.23 24.98 -17.98
CA ILE A 23 -14.09 24.12 -17.63
C ILE A 23 -14.60 22.74 -18.02
N ALA A 24 -14.29 22.32 -19.24
CA ALA A 24 -14.35 20.93 -19.62
C ALA A 24 -13.33 20.25 -18.70
N VAL A 25 -13.80 19.70 -17.58
CA VAL A 25 -13.07 18.71 -16.84
C VAL A 25 -12.93 17.55 -17.83
N ALA A 26 -11.85 17.59 -18.61
CA ALA A 26 -11.46 16.45 -19.45
C ALA A 26 -11.36 15.29 -18.48
N ALA A 27 -12.34 14.40 -18.54
CA ALA A 27 -12.30 13.17 -17.78
C ALA A 27 -11.04 12.45 -18.25
N LEU A 28 -9.99 12.47 -17.44
CA LEU A 28 -8.75 11.78 -17.74
C LEU A 28 -9.11 10.30 -17.95
N THR A 29 -9.00 9.84 -19.18
CA THR A 29 -9.16 8.41 -19.49
C THR A 29 -8.05 7.68 -18.77
N PRO A 30 -8.33 6.53 -18.13
CA PRO A 30 -7.30 5.78 -17.46
C PRO A 30 -6.16 5.40 -18.40
N ASP A 31 -4.94 5.65 -17.98
CA ASP A 31 -3.73 5.18 -18.66
C ASP A 31 -3.66 3.66 -18.54
N VAL A 32 -3.66 2.95 -19.66
CA VAL A 32 -3.52 1.50 -19.67
C VAL A 32 -2.03 1.14 -19.73
N LEU A 33 -1.46 0.76 -18.59
CA LEU A 33 -0.12 0.20 -18.55
C LEU A 33 -0.16 -1.28 -18.98
N ARG A 34 0.57 -1.61 -20.04
CA ARG A 34 0.74 -2.99 -20.49
C ARG A 34 2.04 -3.57 -19.92
N SER A 35 2.00 -4.84 -19.52
CA SER A 35 3.21 -5.50 -19.03
C SER A 35 4.29 -5.53 -20.12
N SER A 36 5.51 -5.22 -19.74
CA SER A 36 6.71 -5.33 -20.57
C SER A 36 7.41 -6.67 -20.41
N GLY A 37 7.07 -7.43 -19.36
CA GLY A 37 7.60 -8.74 -19.04
C GLY A 37 6.84 -9.40 -17.89
N ALA A 38 7.12 -10.67 -17.70
CA ALA A 38 6.61 -11.45 -16.57
C ALA A 38 7.58 -12.59 -16.23
N VAL A 39 7.58 -13.04 -15.00
CA VAL A 39 8.26 -14.28 -14.62
C VAL A 39 7.69 -15.43 -15.46
N PRO A 40 8.52 -16.26 -16.12
CA PRO A 40 8.06 -17.39 -16.93
C PRO A 40 7.13 -18.31 -16.15
N ALA A 41 6.10 -18.84 -16.82
CA ALA A 41 5.06 -19.63 -16.18
C ALA A 41 5.59 -20.87 -15.43
N TYR A 42 6.65 -21.50 -15.93
CA TYR A 42 7.27 -22.66 -15.27
C TYR A 42 8.02 -22.30 -13.98
N VAL A 43 8.43 -21.02 -13.81
CA VAL A 43 8.98 -20.49 -12.56
C VAL A 43 7.84 -20.03 -11.67
N ALA A 44 6.93 -19.21 -12.20
CA ALA A 44 5.79 -18.66 -11.45
C ALA A 44 4.89 -19.75 -10.86
N GLY A 45 4.75 -20.89 -11.54
CA GLY A 45 3.98 -22.05 -11.06
C GLY A 45 4.56 -22.76 -9.84
N GLN A 46 5.77 -22.40 -9.39
CA GLN A 46 6.38 -22.94 -8.15
C GLN A 46 5.83 -22.25 -6.91
N PHE A 47 5.27 -21.04 -7.03
CA PHE A 47 4.78 -20.25 -5.91
C PHE A 47 3.31 -20.53 -5.64
N ARG A 48 2.93 -20.60 -4.36
CA ARG A 48 1.55 -20.86 -3.93
C ARG A 48 0.72 -19.59 -3.88
N GLU A 49 1.30 -18.51 -3.33
CA GLU A 49 0.66 -17.20 -3.21
C GLU A 49 1.73 -16.11 -3.18
N PRO A 50 2.21 -15.66 -4.35
CA PRO A 50 3.21 -14.59 -4.43
C PRO A 50 2.57 -13.25 -3.99
N ALA A 51 2.85 -12.84 -2.77
CA ALA A 51 2.33 -11.63 -2.15
C ALA A 51 3.28 -10.42 -2.28
N GLY A 52 4.55 -10.65 -2.63
CA GLY A 52 5.54 -9.61 -2.90
C GLY A 52 6.46 -10.00 -4.04
N PHE A 53 6.77 -9.03 -4.91
CA PHE A 53 7.73 -9.17 -6.00
C PHE A 53 8.61 -7.92 -5.99
N GLN A 54 9.86 -8.05 -5.54
CA GLN A 54 10.76 -6.94 -5.28
C GLN A 54 12.14 -7.20 -5.89
N GLN A 55 12.96 -6.15 -5.99
CA GLN A 55 14.28 -6.22 -6.62
C GLN A 55 15.29 -5.39 -5.84
N SER A 56 16.49 -5.95 -5.62
CA SER A 56 17.62 -5.21 -5.08
C SER A 56 18.29 -4.30 -6.12
N ALA A 57 19.14 -3.39 -5.67
CA ALA A 57 19.94 -2.55 -6.56
C ALA A 57 20.96 -3.35 -7.39
N SER A 58 21.38 -4.55 -6.96
CA SER A 58 22.22 -5.46 -7.75
C SER A 58 21.46 -6.13 -8.91
N GLY A 59 20.11 -6.11 -8.88
CA GLY A 59 19.25 -6.70 -9.90
C GLY A 59 18.67 -8.06 -9.51
N GLN A 60 19.04 -8.62 -8.37
CA GLN A 60 18.43 -9.84 -7.84
C GLN A 60 16.96 -9.61 -7.53
N TYR A 61 16.10 -10.52 -8.00
CA TYR A 61 14.68 -10.48 -7.68
C TYR A 61 14.37 -11.35 -6.46
N PHE A 62 13.32 -10.94 -5.74
CA PHE A 62 12.79 -11.64 -4.58
C PHE A 62 11.30 -11.85 -4.76
N VAL A 63 10.83 -13.07 -4.50
CA VAL A 63 9.40 -13.39 -4.44
C VAL A 63 9.07 -13.84 -3.02
N PHE A 64 8.16 -13.13 -2.40
CA PHE A 64 7.58 -13.50 -1.12
C PHE A 64 6.33 -14.34 -1.34
N ASP A 65 6.44 -15.63 -1.09
CA ASP A 65 5.33 -16.59 -1.15
C ASP A 65 4.72 -16.76 0.23
N ARG A 66 3.66 -15.99 0.48
CA ARG A 66 3.01 -15.94 1.79
C ARG A 66 2.48 -17.31 2.21
N ARG A 67 1.71 -17.98 1.34
CA ARG A 67 1.11 -19.29 1.63
C ARG A 67 2.13 -20.42 1.57
N GLY A 68 3.21 -20.23 0.84
CA GLY A 68 4.34 -21.17 0.80
C GLY A 68 5.26 -21.03 2.00
N HIS A 69 5.10 -19.98 2.81
CA HIS A 69 5.99 -19.62 3.92
C HIS A 69 7.46 -19.60 3.47
N THR A 70 7.72 -18.98 2.35
CA THR A 70 9.04 -19.02 1.71
C THR A 70 9.36 -17.68 1.05
N VAL A 71 10.62 -17.28 1.14
CA VAL A 71 11.18 -16.22 0.29
C VAL A 71 12.06 -16.88 -0.75
N TYR A 72 11.80 -16.59 -2.02
CA TYR A 72 12.60 -17.07 -3.14
C TYR A 72 13.47 -15.95 -3.70
N GLY A 73 14.70 -16.32 -4.09
CA GLY A 73 15.51 -15.53 -5.00
C GLY A 73 15.26 -15.96 -6.45
N LEU A 74 15.32 -15.01 -7.39
CA LEU A 74 15.37 -15.32 -8.81
C LEU A 74 16.63 -14.69 -9.41
N ASP A 75 17.14 -15.32 -10.45
CA ASP A 75 18.21 -14.75 -11.27
C ASP A 75 17.74 -13.48 -12.02
N ASN A 76 18.68 -12.71 -12.54
CA ASN A 76 18.37 -11.47 -13.26
C ASN A 76 17.56 -11.69 -14.55
N GLN A 77 17.52 -12.92 -15.07
CA GLN A 77 16.75 -13.31 -16.25
C GLN A 77 15.40 -13.93 -15.87
N GLN A 78 15.17 -14.11 -14.55
CA GLN A 78 13.95 -14.75 -14.00
C GLN A 78 13.73 -16.19 -14.51
N SER A 79 14.80 -16.84 -14.97
CA SER A 79 14.75 -18.18 -15.56
C SER A 79 14.78 -19.28 -14.52
N SER A 80 15.20 -18.99 -13.30
CA SER A 80 15.25 -19.93 -12.19
C SER A 80 14.88 -19.26 -10.87
N ALA A 81 14.29 -20.04 -9.95
CA ALA A 81 13.98 -19.64 -8.59
C ALA A 81 14.60 -20.65 -7.62
N TRP A 82 15.11 -20.14 -6.50
CA TRP A 82 15.61 -20.97 -5.40
C TRP A 82 15.11 -20.43 -4.06
N PRO A 83 14.78 -21.32 -3.10
CA PRO A 83 14.34 -20.87 -1.80
C PRO A 83 15.53 -20.26 -1.03
N ILE A 84 15.34 -19.04 -0.51
CA ILE A 84 16.31 -18.31 0.32
C ILE A 84 16.00 -18.54 1.79
N VAL A 85 14.71 -18.37 2.17
CA VAL A 85 14.19 -18.64 3.51
C VAL A 85 13.02 -19.58 3.38
N THR A 86 12.97 -20.62 4.21
CA THR A 86 11.96 -21.68 4.14
C THR A 86 11.10 -21.74 5.39
N ILE A 87 10.05 -22.56 5.32
CA ILE A 87 9.08 -22.76 6.41
C ILE A 87 9.74 -23.32 7.67
N GLY A 88 9.35 -22.78 8.82
CA GLY A 88 9.71 -23.24 10.16
C GLY A 88 9.52 -22.17 11.23
N GLY A 89 9.32 -22.60 12.47
CA GLY A 89 9.14 -21.68 13.61
C GLY A 89 10.46 -21.23 14.24
N GLU A 90 11.57 -21.91 13.93
CA GLU A 90 12.89 -21.61 14.46
C GLU A 90 13.48 -20.32 13.86
N SER A 91 14.50 -19.79 14.51
CA SER A 91 15.24 -18.63 14.04
C SER A 91 15.87 -18.88 12.66
N GLY A 92 15.69 -17.96 11.72
CA GLY A 92 16.17 -18.08 10.34
C GLY A 92 15.21 -18.80 9.40
N LYS A 93 14.06 -19.27 9.89
CA LYS A 93 12.93 -19.76 9.11
C LYS A 93 11.68 -18.96 9.41
N ILE A 94 10.64 -19.07 8.58
CA ILE A 94 9.41 -18.27 8.69
C ILE A 94 8.17 -19.15 8.73
N ILE A 95 7.20 -18.76 9.55
CA ILE A 95 5.88 -19.40 9.61
C ILE A 95 4.80 -18.35 9.79
N ASP A 96 3.66 -18.55 9.09
CA ASP A 96 2.57 -17.58 9.03
C ASP A 96 3.05 -16.15 8.73
N PRO A 97 3.87 -15.98 7.66
CA PRO A 97 4.44 -14.68 7.34
C PRO A 97 3.36 -13.73 6.81
N THR A 98 3.42 -12.48 7.27
CA THR A 98 2.39 -11.46 6.97
C THR A 98 2.89 -10.31 6.11
N ALA A 99 4.17 -9.92 6.26
CA ALA A 99 4.74 -8.79 5.54
C ALA A 99 6.20 -9.01 5.17
N PHE A 100 6.65 -8.32 4.12
CA PHE A 100 7.97 -8.47 3.52
C PHE A 100 8.41 -7.16 2.89
N ALA A 101 9.67 -6.79 3.07
CA ALA A 101 10.29 -5.64 2.39
C ALA A 101 11.77 -5.88 2.13
N VAL A 102 12.23 -5.51 0.93
CA VAL A 102 13.63 -5.57 0.49
C VAL A 102 14.20 -4.17 0.42
N GLU A 103 15.40 -4.01 0.93
CA GLU A 103 16.23 -2.82 0.84
C GLU A 103 17.08 -2.83 -0.45
N PRO A 104 17.49 -1.68 -1.01
CA PRO A 104 18.32 -1.64 -2.21
C PRO A 104 19.60 -2.48 -2.17
N ASN A 105 20.24 -2.65 -1.01
CA ASN A 105 21.42 -3.51 -0.84
C ASN A 105 21.10 -5.02 -0.87
N GLY A 106 19.80 -5.38 -0.94
CA GLY A 106 19.30 -6.75 -0.99
C GLY A 106 19.07 -7.38 0.39
N THR A 107 19.39 -6.71 1.51
CA THR A 107 18.90 -7.16 2.82
C THR A 107 17.38 -7.04 2.86
N PHE A 108 16.72 -7.93 3.56
CA PHE A 108 15.27 -7.94 3.61
C PHE A 108 14.74 -8.28 5.00
N VAL A 109 13.51 -7.90 5.23
CA VAL A 109 12.78 -8.12 6.47
C VAL A 109 11.54 -8.94 6.19
N VAL A 110 11.27 -9.90 7.07
CA VAL A 110 10.01 -10.65 7.10
C VAL A 110 9.37 -10.49 8.47
N ALA A 111 8.08 -10.15 8.47
CA ALA A 111 7.23 -10.29 9.64
C ALA A 111 6.55 -11.66 9.58
N ASP A 112 6.67 -12.44 10.64
CA ASP A 112 6.05 -13.76 10.77
C ASP A 112 5.48 -13.97 12.18
N ALA A 113 4.73 -15.05 12.41
CA ALA A 113 4.01 -15.23 13.66
C ALA A 113 4.13 -16.66 14.23
N PRO A 114 5.34 -17.13 14.61
CA PRO A 114 5.53 -18.43 15.25
C PRO A 114 4.75 -18.48 16.59
N ASN A 115 3.92 -19.50 16.77
CA ASN A 115 3.11 -19.69 17.98
C ASN A 115 2.24 -18.45 18.32
N ASN A 116 1.69 -17.82 17.31
CA ASN A 116 0.88 -16.58 17.42
C ASN A 116 1.61 -15.40 18.11
N LYS A 117 2.93 -15.33 18.00
CA LYS A 117 3.73 -14.19 18.45
C LYS A 117 4.37 -13.51 17.25
N GLU A 118 4.11 -12.24 17.09
CA GLU A 118 4.72 -11.45 16.01
C GLU A 118 6.23 -11.39 16.19
N ARG A 119 6.92 -11.75 15.11
CA ARG A 119 8.36 -11.70 15.02
C ARG A 119 8.79 -10.98 13.75
N ILE A 120 9.79 -10.15 13.90
CA ILE A 120 10.49 -9.50 12.80
C ILE A 120 11.84 -10.19 12.67
N GLN A 121 12.18 -10.63 11.46
CA GLN A 121 13.50 -11.18 11.16
C GLN A 121 14.15 -10.44 10.01
N ILE A 122 15.44 -10.15 10.13
CA ILE A 122 16.25 -9.44 9.15
C ILE A 122 17.23 -10.42 8.55
N PHE A 123 17.33 -10.45 7.22
CA PHE A 123 18.13 -11.41 6.48
C PHE A 123 19.08 -10.73 5.51
N THR A 124 20.21 -11.39 5.23
CA THR A 124 21.06 -11.06 4.09
C THR A 124 20.39 -11.46 2.78
N PRO A 125 20.87 -10.98 1.61
CA PRO A 125 20.37 -11.43 0.30
C PRO A 125 20.44 -12.95 0.08
N ALA A 126 21.34 -13.64 0.77
CA ALA A 126 21.50 -15.10 0.74
C ALA A 126 20.61 -15.84 1.74
N GLY A 127 19.79 -15.12 2.55
CA GLY A 127 18.87 -15.72 3.51
C GLY A 127 19.48 -16.05 4.89
N PHE A 128 20.70 -15.60 5.18
CA PHE A 128 21.24 -15.71 6.53
C PHE A 128 20.60 -14.67 7.44
N ARG A 129 20.03 -15.12 8.55
CA ARG A 129 19.47 -14.19 9.55
C ARG A 129 20.58 -13.41 10.22
N ILE A 130 20.45 -12.07 10.21
CA ILE A 130 21.42 -11.14 10.81
C ILE A 130 20.86 -10.34 11.99
N GLY A 131 19.54 -10.38 12.20
CA GLY A 131 18.90 -9.62 13.28
C GLY A 131 17.42 -9.92 13.40
N GLY A 132 16.76 -9.10 14.22
CA GLY A 132 15.32 -9.14 14.42
C GLY A 132 14.93 -9.19 15.88
N PHE A 133 13.63 -9.08 16.12
CA PHE A 133 13.04 -9.00 17.45
C PHE A 133 11.64 -9.62 17.45
N THR A 134 11.12 -9.84 18.64
CA THR A 134 9.72 -10.30 18.84
C THR A 134 8.94 -9.14 19.46
N LEU A 135 7.77 -8.87 18.93
CA LEU A 135 6.88 -7.87 19.51
C LEU A 135 6.20 -8.44 20.76
N PRO A 136 6.03 -7.62 21.80
CA PRO A 136 5.33 -8.04 23.01
C PRO A 136 3.83 -8.18 22.71
N GLY A 137 3.22 -9.19 23.29
CA GLY A 137 1.77 -9.39 23.25
C GLY A 137 1.31 -10.54 22.35
N ARG A 138 0.00 -10.81 22.41
CA ARG A 138 -0.68 -11.75 21.52
C ARG A 138 -1.30 -10.97 20.38
N LEU A 139 -1.13 -11.49 19.17
CA LEU A 139 -1.80 -10.95 18.00
C LEU A 139 -3.31 -11.06 18.14
N LYS A 140 -3.99 -9.95 17.90
CA LYS A 140 -5.43 -9.97 17.59
C LYS A 140 -5.57 -9.87 16.08
N ALA A 141 -6.42 -10.72 15.53
CA ALA A 141 -6.86 -10.60 14.15
C ALA A 141 -7.48 -9.22 13.93
N ARG A 142 -7.07 -8.50 12.89
CA ARG A 142 -7.49 -7.09 12.72
C ARG A 142 -8.27 -6.83 11.46
N VAL A 143 -7.90 -7.48 10.38
CA VAL A 143 -8.50 -7.20 9.07
C VAL A 143 -8.68 -8.50 8.31
N VAL A 144 -9.85 -8.68 7.71
CA VAL A 144 -10.10 -9.73 6.73
C VAL A 144 -9.85 -9.11 5.34
N ILE A 145 -8.82 -9.58 4.65
CA ILE A 145 -8.59 -9.25 3.24
C ILE A 145 -9.02 -10.46 2.42
N GLU A 146 -10.13 -10.32 1.69
CA GLU A 146 -10.77 -11.40 0.94
C GLU A 146 -11.12 -12.59 1.87
N ASN A 147 -10.45 -13.73 1.71
CA ASN A 147 -10.64 -14.93 2.54
C ASN A 147 -9.55 -15.09 3.62
N ALA A 148 -8.55 -14.20 3.64
CA ALA A 148 -7.46 -14.25 4.59
C ALA A 148 -7.70 -13.32 5.77
N VAL A 149 -7.59 -13.86 6.98
CA VAL A 149 -7.52 -13.05 8.20
C VAL A 149 -6.08 -12.62 8.37
N LEU A 150 -5.81 -11.33 8.29
CA LEU A 150 -4.52 -10.78 8.66
C LEU A 150 -4.46 -10.64 10.17
N ASN A 151 -3.66 -11.48 10.77
CA ASN A 151 -3.24 -11.36 12.15
C ASN A 151 -1.97 -10.52 12.17
N GLY A 152 -1.95 -9.44 12.93
CA GLY A 152 -0.74 -8.71 13.16
C GLY A 152 -0.33 -7.70 12.09
N ILE A 153 0.97 -7.67 11.77
CA ILE A 153 1.56 -6.68 10.87
C ILE A 153 1.11 -6.97 9.43
N GLY A 154 0.13 -6.21 8.95
CA GLY A 154 -0.37 -6.33 7.57
C GLY A 154 0.55 -5.68 6.54
N SER A 155 1.37 -4.72 6.95
CA SER A 155 2.33 -4.03 6.09
C SER A 155 3.49 -3.49 6.90
N LEU A 156 4.68 -3.53 6.31
CA LEU A 156 5.87 -2.89 6.85
C LEU A 156 6.68 -2.25 5.73
N GLN A 157 7.49 -1.27 6.11
CA GLN A 157 8.51 -0.66 5.24
C GLN A 157 9.87 -0.80 5.94
N TYR A 158 10.84 -1.31 5.23
CA TYR A 158 12.21 -1.42 5.71
C TYR A 158 13.08 -0.35 5.05
N THR A 159 13.83 0.41 5.85
CA THR A 159 14.68 1.52 5.39
C THR A 159 16.17 1.18 5.39
N GLY A 160 16.54 -0.04 5.80
CA GLY A 160 17.94 -0.41 6.07
C GLY A 160 18.41 -0.04 7.47
N THR A 161 17.83 0.98 8.09
CA THR A 161 18.19 1.46 9.45
C THR A 161 17.04 1.39 10.44
N SER A 162 15.79 1.39 9.96
CA SER A 162 14.59 1.27 10.77
C SER A 162 13.50 0.46 10.06
N ILE A 163 12.47 0.10 10.80
CA ILE A 163 11.30 -0.61 10.32
C ILE A 163 10.06 0.17 10.71
N LEU A 164 9.28 0.57 9.71
CA LEU A 164 8.00 1.25 9.89
C LEU A 164 6.88 0.21 9.83
N MET A 165 5.97 0.24 10.80
CA MET A 165 4.82 -0.67 10.85
C MET A 165 3.54 0.08 11.18
N SER A 166 2.40 -0.37 10.66
CA SER A 166 1.09 0.09 11.08
C SER A 166 0.63 -0.72 12.29
N GLN A 167 0.56 -0.07 13.44
CA GLN A 167 0.16 -0.67 14.71
C GLN A 167 -0.80 0.24 15.48
N PRO A 168 -2.05 0.40 15.01
CA PRO A 168 -3.02 1.32 15.62
C PRO A 168 -3.29 1.03 17.10
N GLU A 169 -3.06 -0.19 17.59
CA GLU A 169 -3.16 -0.55 19.01
C GLU A 169 -2.15 0.16 19.91
N THR A 170 -1.10 0.74 19.35
CA THR A 170 -0.16 1.59 20.09
C THR A 170 -0.67 3.01 20.29
N GLY A 171 -1.84 3.35 19.71
CA GLY A 171 -2.41 4.70 19.70
C GLY A 171 -1.82 5.61 18.62
N ALA A 172 -1.01 5.07 17.71
CA ALA A 172 -0.41 5.78 16.58
C ALA A 172 -0.60 5.03 15.27
N LEU A 173 -0.54 5.76 14.14
CA LEU A 173 -0.69 5.17 12.82
C LEU A 173 0.57 4.44 12.36
N ILE A 174 1.75 5.00 12.66
CA ILE A 174 3.05 4.44 12.31
C ILE A 174 3.88 4.31 13.57
N SER A 175 4.42 3.13 13.80
CA SER A 175 5.48 2.87 14.75
C SER A 175 6.79 2.65 13.99
N GLU A 176 7.81 3.44 14.30
CA GLU A 176 9.16 3.27 13.77
C GLU A 176 10.03 2.56 14.81
N TYR A 177 10.58 1.42 14.41
CA TYR A 177 11.42 0.58 15.25
C TYR A 177 12.88 0.62 14.80
N GLU A 178 13.78 0.60 15.76
CA GLU A 178 15.16 0.22 15.55
C GLU A 178 15.26 -1.27 15.19
N LEU A 179 16.38 -1.69 14.59
CA LEU A 179 16.57 -3.08 14.15
C LEU A 179 16.67 -4.09 15.31
N ASN A 180 16.87 -3.62 16.53
CA ASN A 180 16.87 -4.41 17.77
C ASN A 180 15.47 -4.51 18.43
N GLY A 181 14.47 -3.82 17.91
CA GLY A 181 13.09 -3.80 18.41
C GLY A 181 12.77 -2.66 19.39
N GLY A 182 13.71 -1.76 19.65
CA GLY A 182 13.42 -0.52 20.36
C GLY A 182 12.49 0.38 19.54
N VAL A 183 11.46 0.96 20.17
CA VAL A 183 10.61 1.96 19.51
C VAL A 183 11.40 3.25 19.41
N HIS A 184 11.73 3.65 18.18
CA HIS A 184 12.42 4.93 17.94
C HIS A 184 11.45 6.09 18.12
N ARG A 185 10.27 6.02 17.49
CA ARG A 185 9.19 7.01 17.60
C ARG A 185 7.87 6.47 17.09
N THR A 186 6.80 7.21 17.38
CA THR A 186 5.47 6.98 16.80
C THR A 186 5.02 8.22 16.04
N ILE A 187 4.28 8.02 14.92
CA ILE A 187 3.87 9.09 14.01
C ILE A 187 2.38 8.94 13.71
N GLY A 188 1.69 10.07 13.68
CA GLY A 188 0.27 10.13 13.38
C GLY A 188 -0.61 9.70 14.56
N ARG A 189 -1.80 10.29 14.63
CA ARG A 189 -2.84 9.93 15.61
C ARG A 189 -3.92 9.13 14.91
N LEU A 190 -4.56 8.23 15.66
CA LEU A 190 -5.73 7.54 15.16
C LEU A 190 -6.80 8.56 14.77
N ARG A 191 -7.42 8.35 13.61
CA ARG A 191 -8.58 9.15 13.19
C ARG A 191 -9.83 8.72 13.95
N GLN A 192 -10.77 9.64 14.10
CA GLN A 192 -12.11 9.30 14.55
C GLN A 192 -12.81 8.51 13.44
N THR A 193 -13.38 7.37 13.80
CA THR A 193 -14.00 6.44 12.86
C THR A 193 -15.52 6.38 13.00
N GLY A 194 -16.07 6.95 14.10
CA GLY A 194 -17.46 6.79 14.49
C GLY A 194 -17.78 5.40 15.09
N HIS A 195 -16.74 4.61 15.36
CA HIS A 195 -16.82 3.27 15.93
C HIS A 195 -15.94 3.11 17.16
N GLU A 196 -15.71 4.19 17.91
CA GLU A 196 -14.84 4.20 19.09
C GLU A 196 -15.34 3.26 20.20
N ASP A 197 -16.65 3.00 20.22
CA ASP A 197 -17.28 2.05 21.16
C ASP A 197 -17.01 0.58 20.79
N ASP A 198 -16.54 0.30 19.56
CA ASP A 198 -16.09 -1.02 19.10
C ASP A 198 -14.57 -0.95 18.78
N PRO A 199 -13.70 -1.25 19.77
CA PRO A 199 -12.25 -1.07 19.60
C PRO A 199 -11.67 -1.88 18.45
N GLU A 200 -12.23 -3.06 18.12
CA GLU A 200 -11.72 -3.89 17.02
C GLU A 200 -12.02 -3.26 15.67
N VAL A 201 -13.22 -2.73 15.48
CA VAL A 201 -13.59 -1.98 14.26
C VAL A 201 -12.78 -0.70 14.18
N HIS A 202 -12.68 0.06 15.28
CA HIS A 202 -11.92 1.30 15.35
C HIS A 202 -10.45 1.10 14.95
N LEU A 203 -9.78 0.08 15.50
CA LEU A 203 -8.40 -0.24 15.17
C LEU A 203 -8.26 -0.74 13.72
N ALA A 204 -9.19 -1.58 13.25
CA ALA A 204 -9.19 -2.04 11.86
C ALA A 204 -9.34 -0.87 10.87
N LEU A 205 -10.20 0.12 11.16
CA LEU A 205 -10.37 1.31 10.33
C LEU A 205 -9.17 2.29 10.39
N ASN A 206 -8.30 2.13 11.36
CA ASN A 206 -7.03 2.86 11.48
C ASN A 206 -5.81 2.07 10.97
N SER A 207 -6.02 0.86 10.45
CA SER A 207 -4.95 0.09 9.82
C SER A 207 -4.60 0.64 8.45
N GLY A 208 -3.31 0.62 8.10
CA GLY A 208 -2.87 1.19 6.84
C GLY A 208 -1.47 0.77 6.42
N ILE A 209 -0.97 1.43 5.39
CA ILE A 209 0.32 1.16 4.77
C ILE A 209 1.23 2.36 5.05
N PRO A 210 2.26 2.21 5.91
CA PRO A 210 3.29 3.21 6.09
C PRO A 210 4.27 3.16 4.91
N LEU A 211 4.66 4.31 4.38
CA LEU A 211 5.59 4.42 3.26
C LEU A 211 6.58 5.56 3.50
N VAL A 212 7.81 5.37 3.05
CA VAL A 212 8.85 6.41 3.08
C VAL A 212 8.73 7.29 1.84
N ASP A 213 8.79 8.62 2.03
CA ASP A 213 8.96 9.56 0.93
C ASP A 213 10.48 9.70 0.65
N PRO A 214 10.97 9.44 -0.58
CA PRO A 214 12.38 9.62 -0.94
C PRO A 214 12.91 11.04 -0.71
N ALA A 215 12.04 12.04 -0.68
CA ALA A 215 12.39 13.43 -0.36
C ALA A 215 12.47 13.71 1.14
N GLY A 216 12.18 12.72 1.98
CA GLY A 216 12.12 12.80 3.44
C GLY A 216 10.69 12.89 3.96
N GLY A 217 10.46 12.21 5.07
CA GLY A 217 9.14 12.07 5.67
C GLY A 217 8.41 10.79 5.27
N PHE A 218 7.09 10.78 5.45
CA PHE A 218 6.30 9.55 5.39
C PHE A 218 4.93 9.80 4.79
N PHE A 219 4.41 8.77 4.11
CA PHE A 219 2.99 8.67 3.82
C PHE A 219 2.36 7.58 4.69
N PHE A 220 1.11 7.77 5.04
CA PHE A 220 0.27 6.73 5.61
C PHE A 220 -1.02 6.63 4.78
N VAL A 221 -1.28 5.45 4.24
CA VAL A 221 -2.45 5.18 3.40
C VAL A 221 -3.38 4.27 4.17
N PHE A 222 -4.58 4.77 4.56
CA PHE A 222 -5.58 3.96 5.25
C PHE A 222 -6.10 2.87 4.32
N GLN A 223 -6.02 1.62 4.74
CA GLN A 223 -6.38 0.47 3.91
C GLN A 223 -7.89 0.19 3.88
N THR A 224 -8.60 0.65 4.90
CA THR A 224 -10.00 0.29 5.17
C THR A 224 -10.86 1.54 5.36
N GLY A 225 -12.16 1.38 5.17
CA GLY A 225 -13.11 2.49 5.25
C GLY A 225 -12.97 3.47 4.09
N GLU A 226 -13.31 4.75 4.32
CA GLU A 226 -13.13 5.79 3.31
C GLU A 226 -11.66 5.89 2.88
N PRO A 227 -11.37 5.90 1.56
CA PRO A 227 -10.01 6.06 1.06
C PRO A 227 -9.42 7.42 1.43
N VAL A 228 -8.37 7.40 2.24
CA VAL A 228 -7.67 8.59 2.76
C VAL A 228 -6.19 8.28 2.81
N PHE A 229 -5.36 9.29 2.62
CA PHE A 229 -3.94 9.23 2.96
C PHE A 229 -3.47 10.50 3.64
N GLN A 230 -2.41 10.36 4.41
CA GLN A 230 -1.76 11.45 5.13
C GLN A 230 -0.30 11.53 4.73
N LYS A 231 0.25 12.75 4.71
CA LYS A 231 1.68 13.01 4.53
C LYS A 231 2.24 13.65 5.79
N TYR A 232 3.40 13.14 6.20
CA TYR A 232 4.16 13.63 7.34
C TYR A 232 5.54 14.10 6.88
N ASP A 233 6.06 15.16 7.50
CA ASP A 233 7.44 15.58 7.31
C ASP A 233 8.43 14.63 8.03
N ALA A 234 9.73 14.86 7.84
CA ALA A 234 10.78 14.05 8.45
C ALA A 234 10.73 14.05 10.00
N SER A 235 10.14 15.08 10.61
CA SER A 235 9.93 15.14 12.06
C SER A 235 8.71 14.35 12.54
N GLY A 236 7.89 13.83 11.63
CA GLY A 236 6.63 13.14 11.93
C GLY A 236 5.44 14.07 12.16
N ARG A 237 5.56 15.36 11.79
CA ARG A 237 4.45 16.33 11.87
C ARG A 237 3.59 16.18 10.61
N LEU A 238 2.26 16.15 10.77
CA LEU A 238 1.31 16.10 9.69
C LEU A 238 1.45 17.33 8.78
N VAL A 239 1.69 17.09 7.49
CA VAL A 239 1.75 18.12 6.45
C VAL A 239 0.36 18.34 5.86
N PHE A 240 -0.30 17.25 5.45
CA PHE A 240 -1.69 17.28 4.97
C PHE A 240 -2.37 15.91 5.10
N GLU A 241 -3.69 15.95 5.03
CA GLU A 241 -4.57 14.79 4.81
C GLU A 241 -5.34 14.99 3.50
N ARG A 242 -5.54 13.92 2.72
CA ARG A 242 -6.31 13.94 1.48
C ARG A 242 -7.33 12.80 1.48
N ARG A 243 -8.60 13.16 1.29
CA ARG A 243 -9.65 12.22 0.89
C ARG A 243 -9.50 11.90 -0.58
N ILE A 244 -9.57 10.63 -0.92
CA ILE A 244 -9.45 10.19 -2.31
C ILE A 244 -10.84 10.09 -2.92
N GLN A 245 -11.04 10.80 -4.02
CA GLN A 245 -12.30 10.85 -4.74
C GLN A 245 -12.07 10.56 -6.23
N GLY A 246 -13.06 9.98 -6.87
CA GLY A 246 -13.04 9.72 -8.31
C GLY A 246 -14.09 8.72 -8.71
N ARG A 247 -14.69 8.94 -9.88
CA ARG A 247 -15.79 8.12 -10.41
C ARG A 247 -15.48 6.63 -10.48
N GLU A 248 -14.20 6.27 -10.62
CA GLU A 248 -13.75 4.87 -10.73
C GLU A 248 -13.91 4.13 -9.39
N ILE A 249 -13.99 4.85 -8.28
CA ILE A 249 -14.15 4.32 -6.92
C ILE A 249 -15.46 4.73 -6.26
N ASP A 250 -16.31 5.53 -6.90
CA ASP A 250 -17.56 6.01 -6.30
C ASP A 250 -18.45 4.85 -5.83
N ALA A 251 -18.58 3.79 -6.63
CA ALA A 251 -19.35 2.62 -6.26
C ALA A 251 -18.74 1.87 -5.06
N LEU A 252 -17.41 1.84 -4.96
CA LEU A 252 -16.70 1.25 -3.83
C LEU A 252 -16.98 2.04 -2.55
N VAL A 253 -16.90 3.36 -2.61
CA VAL A 253 -17.14 4.24 -1.46
C VAL A 253 -18.62 4.22 -1.04
N ALA A 254 -19.54 4.27 -2.01
CA ALA A 254 -20.99 4.19 -1.75
C ALA A 254 -21.41 2.84 -1.16
N GLY A 255 -20.66 1.77 -1.42
CA GLY A 255 -20.88 0.43 -0.88
C GLY A 255 -20.33 0.21 0.55
N LEU A 256 -19.70 1.21 1.16
CA LEU A 256 -19.18 1.07 2.52
C LEU A 256 -20.36 0.90 3.51
N PRO A 257 -20.27 -0.09 4.40
CA PRO A 257 -21.33 -0.33 5.38
C PRO A 257 -21.32 0.74 6.48
N SER A 258 -22.49 1.05 7.01
CA SER A 258 -22.64 1.89 8.21
C SER A 258 -22.35 1.13 9.50
N SER A 259 -22.40 -0.21 9.45
CA SER A 259 -22.02 -1.12 10.54
C SER A 259 -21.28 -2.32 9.95
N TRP A 260 -20.24 -2.76 10.64
CA TRP A 260 -19.39 -3.85 10.15
C TRP A 260 -19.91 -5.20 10.66
N PRO A 261 -20.18 -6.16 9.75
CA PRO A 261 -20.57 -7.49 10.17
C PRO A 261 -19.44 -8.18 10.93
N LYS A 262 -19.80 -9.03 11.89
CA LYS A 262 -18.83 -9.81 12.65
C LYS A 262 -18.94 -11.29 12.28
N ARG A 263 -17.79 -11.97 12.21
CA ARG A 263 -17.69 -13.40 12.00
C ARG A 263 -17.21 -14.07 13.27
N ARG A 264 -17.91 -15.13 13.68
CA ARG A 264 -17.48 -15.94 14.80
C ARG A 264 -16.28 -16.80 14.42
N THR A 265 -15.24 -16.74 15.23
CA THR A 265 -14.00 -17.53 15.09
C THR A 265 -13.74 -18.27 16.40
N SER A 266 -12.71 -19.14 16.42
CA SER A 266 -12.25 -19.79 17.66
C SER A 266 -11.74 -18.79 18.72
N GLU A 267 -11.37 -17.58 18.31
CA GLU A 267 -10.82 -16.53 19.18
C GLU A 267 -11.85 -15.46 19.59
N GLY A 268 -13.10 -15.60 19.12
CA GLY A 268 -14.17 -14.65 19.38
C GLY A 268 -14.86 -14.16 18.10
N GLU A 269 -15.63 -13.08 18.21
CA GLU A 269 -16.24 -12.42 17.07
C GLU A 269 -15.27 -11.37 16.50
N LEU A 270 -14.93 -11.52 15.22
CA LEU A 270 -14.04 -10.60 14.51
C LEU A 270 -14.83 -9.75 13.52
N PRO A 271 -14.61 -8.42 13.48
CA PRO A 271 -15.22 -7.57 12.47
C PRO A 271 -14.69 -7.92 11.08
N LEU A 272 -15.60 -7.99 10.11
CA LEU A 272 -15.27 -8.14 8.70
C LEU A 272 -15.12 -6.75 8.09
N VAL A 273 -13.97 -6.12 8.33
CA VAL A 273 -13.68 -4.81 7.76
C VAL A 273 -13.01 -5.01 6.41
N THR A 274 -13.77 -4.81 5.34
CA THR A 274 -13.28 -5.00 3.97
C THR A 274 -12.35 -3.85 3.59
N PRO A 275 -11.16 -4.12 3.05
CA PRO A 275 -10.28 -3.09 2.55
C PRO A 275 -10.85 -2.42 1.31
N THR A 276 -10.62 -1.12 1.18
CA THR A 276 -10.87 -0.33 -0.03
C THR A 276 -9.61 -0.17 -0.86
N ILE A 277 -8.46 -0.21 -0.18
CA ILE A 277 -7.12 -0.11 -0.79
C ILE A 277 -6.39 -1.44 -0.60
N ARG A 278 -5.85 -1.97 -1.69
CA ARG A 278 -5.07 -3.22 -1.68
C ARG A 278 -3.62 -3.00 -1.32
N THR A 279 -3.01 -2.03 -1.99
CA THR A 279 -1.59 -1.75 -1.82
C THR A 279 -1.28 -0.31 -2.21
N ALA A 280 -0.13 0.18 -1.75
CA ALA A 280 0.39 1.47 -2.15
C ALA A 280 1.92 1.42 -2.20
N ALA A 281 2.52 2.29 -3.01
CA ALA A 281 3.96 2.46 -3.09
C ALA A 281 4.30 3.91 -3.45
N VAL A 282 5.50 4.35 -3.09
CA VAL A 282 6.04 5.65 -3.51
C VAL A 282 7.10 5.41 -4.57
N ASP A 283 7.00 6.12 -5.70
CA ASP A 283 7.99 6.03 -6.76
C ASP A 283 9.25 6.87 -6.45
N PRO A 284 10.35 6.69 -7.20
CA PRO A 284 11.57 7.45 -6.97
C PRO A 284 11.43 8.97 -7.12
N ASP A 285 10.39 9.43 -7.85
CA ASP A 285 10.07 10.85 -8.01
C ASP A 285 9.21 11.39 -6.84
N GLY A 286 8.87 10.53 -5.85
CA GLY A 286 8.06 10.89 -4.68
C GLY A 286 6.55 10.92 -4.94
N ARG A 287 6.08 10.34 -6.06
CA ARG A 287 4.65 10.21 -6.33
C ARG A 287 4.09 8.99 -5.63
N LEU A 288 2.93 9.16 -5.01
CA LEU A 288 2.23 8.11 -4.29
C LEU A 288 1.27 7.36 -5.23
N TRP A 289 1.48 6.07 -5.38
CA TRP A 289 0.62 5.16 -6.14
C TRP A 289 -0.26 4.36 -5.19
N ILE A 290 -1.58 4.43 -5.37
CA ILE A 290 -2.57 3.75 -4.52
C ILE A 290 -3.43 2.85 -5.39
N ALA A 291 -3.33 1.54 -5.20
CA ALA A 291 -4.15 0.54 -5.89
C ALA A 291 -5.36 0.16 -5.02
N PHE A 292 -6.54 0.26 -5.61
CA PHE A 292 -7.81 -0.05 -4.95
C PHE A 292 -8.16 -1.55 -5.08
N THR A 293 -9.23 -1.96 -4.42
CA THR A 293 -9.82 -3.29 -4.59
C THR A 293 -10.57 -3.43 -5.93
N VAL A 294 -10.81 -2.33 -6.62
CA VAL A 294 -11.22 -2.27 -8.03
C VAL A 294 -10.00 -2.09 -8.93
N PRO A 295 -10.04 -2.43 -10.25
CA PRO A 295 -8.85 -2.48 -11.10
C PRO A 295 -8.35 -1.10 -11.54
N PHE A 296 -8.25 -0.18 -10.60
CA PHE A 296 -7.71 1.16 -10.81
C PHE A 296 -6.66 1.48 -9.75
N THR A 297 -5.66 2.24 -10.18
CA THR A 297 -4.61 2.79 -9.33
C THR A 297 -4.56 4.29 -9.58
N TYR A 298 -4.61 5.08 -8.52
CA TYR A 298 -4.42 6.52 -8.62
C TYR A 298 -2.98 6.87 -8.27
N VAL A 299 -2.46 7.87 -8.99
CA VAL A 299 -1.14 8.42 -8.74
C VAL A 299 -1.31 9.87 -8.29
N PHE A 300 -0.70 10.19 -7.17
CA PHE A 300 -0.70 11.51 -6.57
C PHE A 300 0.70 12.10 -6.62
N ASP A 301 0.81 13.39 -6.86
CA ASP A 301 2.07 14.10 -6.74
C ASP A 301 2.46 14.36 -5.26
N ARG A 302 3.54 15.10 -5.06
CA ARG A 302 4.05 15.41 -3.72
C ARG A 302 3.13 16.33 -2.91
N GLU A 303 2.30 17.10 -3.58
CA GLU A 303 1.31 18.03 -3.04
C GLU A 303 0.00 17.31 -2.67
N GLY A 304 -0.13 16.06 -3.12
CA GLY A 304 -1.30 15.20 -2.87
C GLY A 304 -2.41 15.39 -3.89
N ASP A 305 -2.10 15.98 -5.05
CA ASP A 305 -3.05 16.13 -6.14
C ASP A 305 -3.00 14.91 -7.07
N LYS A 306 -4.18 14.43 -7.49
CA LYS A 306 -4.28 13.29 -8.39
C LYS A 306 -3.82 13.67 -9.80
N VAL A 307 -2.72 13.09 -10.26
CA VAL A 307 -2.11 13.37 -11.57
C VAL A 307 -2.40 12.30 -12.62
N ARG A 308 -2.71 11.06 -12.19
CA ARG A 308 -2.99 9.96 -13.13
C ARG A 308 -4.02 8.99 -12.55
N THR A 309 -4.77 8.35 -13.44
CA THR A 309 -5.51 7.10 -13.18
C THR A 309 -4.91 6.01 -14.04
N VAL A 310 -4.50 4.91 -13.46
CA VAL A 310 -3.79 3.81 -14.12
C VAL A 310 -4.63 2.54 -14.04
N GLN A 311 -4.67 1.80 -15.14
CA GLN A 311 -5.19 0.44 -15.20
C GLN A 311 -4.09 -0.50 -15.68
N PHE A 312 -3.77 -1.52 -14.90
CA PHE A 312 -2.76 -2.52 -15.26
C PHE A 312 -3.36 -3.61 -16.14
N ARG A 313 -2.62 -3.98 -17.21
CA ARG A 313 -2.97 -5.06 -18.10
C ARG A 313 -1.79 -6.01 -18.32
N GLY A 314 -1.83 -7.15 -17.62
CA GLY A 314 -0.97 -8.31 -17.87
C GLY A 314 -1.62 -9.27 -18.86
N ALA A 315 -1.92 -10.50 -18.46
CA ALA A 315 -2.73 -11.44 -19.22
C ALA A 315 -4.21 -11.00 -19.38
N GLY A 316 -4.65 -10.04 -18.56
CA GLY A 316 -5.96 -9.38 -18.56
C GLY A 316 -5.88 -8.10 -17.74
N ILE A 317 -7.04 -7.52 -17.43
CA ILE A 317 -7.11 -6.40 -16.48
C ILE A 317 -6.76 -6.93 -15.08
N MET A 318 -5.89 -6.21 -14.36
CA MET A 318 -5.37 -6.63 -13.08
C MET A 318 -5.75 -5.65 -11.97
N THR A 319 -5.92 -6.20 -10.78
CA THR A 319 -5.94 -5.43 -9.53
C THR A 319 -4.65 -5.75 -8.76
N PRO A 320 -3.69 -4.83 -8.68
CA PRO A 320 -2.43 -5.06 -7.98
C PRO A 320 -2.64 -5.43 -6.51
N SER A 321 -1.93 -6.45 -6.04
CA SER A 321 -1.84 -6.81 -4.61
C SER A 321 -0.51 -6.42 -3.98
N SER A 322 0.52 -6.14 -4.79
CA SER A 322 1.72 -5.43 -4.40
C SER A 322 2.25 -4.57 -5.55
N LEU A 323 2.91 -3.48 -5.21
CA LEU A 323 3.61 -2.56 -6.11
C LEU A 323 5.02 -2.35 -5.57
N PHE A 324 6.03 -2.47 -6.43
CA PHE A 324 7.41 -2.19 -6.05
C PHE A 324 8.16 -1.53 -7.22
N PHE A 325 8.79 -0.39 -6.96
CA PHE A 325 9.62 0.30 -7.94
C PHE A 325 11.02 -0.26 -7.94
N GLY A 326 11.31 -1.08 -8.94
CA GLY A 326 12.61 -1.68 -9.17
C GLY A 326 13.56 -0.77 -9.96
N ARG A 327 14.67 -1.35 -10.42
CA ARG A 327 15.67 -0.64 -11.22
C ARG A 327 15.13 -0.19 -12.59
N ASN A 328 15.74 0.85 -13.14
CA ASN A 328 15.50 1.35 -14.49
C ASN A 328 14.03 1.75 -14.76
N GLY A 329 13.32 2.23 -13.73
CA GLY A 329 11.93 2.64 -13.85
C GLY A 329 10.96 1.48 -14.11
N LYS A 330 11.32 0.26 -13.73
CA LYS A 330 10.41 -0.88 -13.74
C LYS A 330 9.51 -0.85 -12.51
N LEU A 331 8.25 -1.14 -12.72
CA LEU A 331 7.28 -1.40 -11.65
C LEU A 331 6.96 -2.89 -11.62
N LEU A 332 7.26 -3.53 -10.50
CA LEU A 332 7.01 -4.94 -10.25
C LEU A 332 5.65 -5.10 -9.57
N VAL A 333 4.81 -5.98 -10.09
CA VAL A 333 3.40 -6.10 -9.67
C VAL A 333 3.01 -7.55 -9.45
N THR A 334 2.34 -7.81 -8.34
CA THR A 334 1.57 -9.05 -8.10
C THR A 334 0.07 -8.77 -8.21
N PRO A 335 -0.79 -9.77 -8.45
CA PRO A 335 -0.46 -11.16 -8.77
C PRO A 335 0.12 -11.31 -10.18
N GLY A 336 0.73 -12.47 -10.46
CA GLY A 336 1.23 -12.84 -11.80
C GLY A 336 2.68 -12.42 -12.08
N LEU A 337 3.34 -11.73 -11.12
CA LEU A 337 4.77 -11.39 -11.18
C LEU A 337 5.15 -10.66 -12.47
N PHE A 338 4.41 -9.60 -12.78
CA PHE A 338 4.58 -8.81 -13.99
C PHE A 338 5.53 -7.64 -13.78
N GLU A 339 6.21 -7.25 -14.87
CA GLU A 339 6.96 -6.01 -14.99
C GLU A 339 6.20 -5.02 -15.87
N PHE A 340 6.14 -3.77 -15.42
CA PHE A 340 5.55 -2.66 -16.18
C PHE A 340 6.53 -1.50 -16.27
N PRO A 341 6.47 -0.67 -17.31
CA PRO A 341 7.16 0.61 -17.34
C PRO A 341 6.45 1.55 -16.35
N ALA A 342 7.21 2.20 -15.46
CA ALA A 342 6.64 3.16 -14.51
C ALA A 342 6.41 4.56 -15.11
N ARG A 343 6.92 4.82 -16.33
CA ARG A 343 6.85 6.10 -17.07
C ARG A 343 5.84 6.07 -18.18
#